data_00aec0510cbe879e42e1ea0269317084
#
_entry.id   00aec0510cbe879e42e1ea0269317084
#
_cell.length_a   1.000
_cell.length_b   1.000
_cell.length_c   1.000
_cell.angle_alpha   90.00
_cell.angle_beta   90.00
_cell.angle_gamma   90.00
#
_symmetry.space_group_name_H-M   'P 1'
#
loop_
_entity.id
_entity.type
_entity.pdbx_description
1 polymer ?
#
loop_
_entity_poly.entity_id
_entity_poly.type
_entity_poly.pdbx_seq_one_letter_code
_entity_poly.pdbx_strand_id
1 'polypeptide(L)'
;MKAVLTAERPAGPQWVFERKLDGIRCLAVKDGGRTRLYSRNELSLNDRYAPLVAALDAEPADGFVVDGEAVAFVAGRDRFGGGENSELFYYVFDVLIAAGRDVRSLPLEERRRVLERVLRWQDPLRMTEQMTGDGAALLAQACGDGWEGLIAKRLGTPYVSTRSRDWLKLKCTRAQELVIGGFTAPRGSRTDLGALLVGHFEGDRFRYAGKVGTGFSRATLRELSERLAPLVRETSPFEPEKGVPRAATWVEPELVAQIAFMEWTPDGRLRHPSFLGVRFDKPAREVTRDEP
;
A
#
# COMPACT_ATOMS: atom_id res chain seq x y z
N MET A 1 8.27 -5.67 -13.76
CA MET A 1 6.89 -5.34 -14.23
C MET A 1 6.15 -4.50 -13.19
N LYS A 2 5.26 -3.56 -13.58
CA LYS A 2 4.47 -2.75 -12.65
C LYS A 2 2.99 -3.12 -12.78
N ALA A 3 2.35 -3.48 -11.66
CA ALA A 3 0.93 -3.84 -11.64
C ALA A 3 0.00 -2.63 -11.79
N VAL A 4 -1.18 -2.83 -12.39
CA VAL A 4 -2.26 -1.85 -12.56
C VAL A 4 -3.24 -1.98 -11.41
N LEU A 5 -3.61 -0.85 -10.78
CA LEU A 5 -4.72 -0.84 -9.82
C LEU A 5 -6.03 -1.02 -10.57
N THR A 6 -6.90 -1.89 -10.08
CA THR A 6 -8.19 -2.17 -10.71
C THR A 6 -9.27 -2.43 -9.66
N ALA A 7 -10.52 -2.13 -10.03
CA ALA A 7 -11.71 -2.58 -9.31
C ALA A 7 -12.22 -3.94 -9.84
N GLU A 8 -11.73 -4.39 -11.00
CA GLU A 8 -12.06 -5.70 -11.55
C GLU A 8 -11.65 -6.83 -10.60
N ARG A 9 -12.39 -7.92 -10.63
CA ARG A 9 -12.10 -9.14 -9.88
C ARG A 9 -11.81 -10.24 -10.88
N PRO A 10 -10.52 -10.43 -11.26
CA PRO A 10 -10.15 -11.45 -12.23
C PRO A 10 -10.52 -12.85 -11.70
N ALA A 11 -11.01 -13.68 -12.59
CA ALA A 11 -11.38 -15.06 -12.31
C ALA A 11 -10.92 -15.98 -13.46
N GLY A 12 -10.86 -17.27 -13.18
CA GLY A 12 -10.51 -18.29 -14.16
C GLY A 12 -9.07 -18.78 -14.03
N PRO A 13 -8.76 -19.92 -14.67
CA PRO A 13 -7.50 -20.65 -14.49
C PRO A 13 -6.26 -19.92 -15.00
N GLN A 14 -6.45 -18.87 -15.79
CA GLN A 14 -5.35 -18.05 -16.30
C GLN A 14 -4.80 -17.05 -15.27
N TRP A 15 -5.36 -16.98 -14.06
CA TRP A 15 -4.92 -16.07 -13.01
C TRP A 15 -4.42 -16.81 -11.79
N VAL A 16 -3.31 -16.33 -11.25
CA VAL A 16 -2.80 -16.69 -9.93
C VAL A 16 -2.73 -15.42 -9.07
N PHE A 17 -2.87 -15.62 -7.77
CA PHE A 17 -2.93 -14.52 -6.82
C PHE A 17 -1.83 -14.66 -5.79
N GLU A 18 -1.17 -13.56 -5.46
CA GLU A 18 -0.16 -13.48 -4.41
C GLU A 18 -0.56 -12.41 -3.40
N ARG A 19 -0.18 -12.60 -2.13
CA ARG A 19 -0.36 -11.56 -1.12
C ARG A 19 0.30 -10.27 -1.57
N LYS A 20 -0.42 -9.15 -1.52
CA LYS A 20 0.17 -7.84 -1.68
C LYS A 20 0.84 -7.42 -0.36
N LEU A 21 2.14 -7.54 -0.34
CA LEU A 21 2.97 -7.18 0.80
C LEU A 21 3.13 -5.65 0.90
N ASP A 22 3.24 -5.13 2.12
CA ASP A 22 3.48 -3.71 2.42
C ASP A 22 4.96 -3.51 2.82
N GLY A 23 5.82 -3.44 1.82
CA GLY A 23 7.26 -3.33 1.99
C GLY A 23 7.91 -2.37 1.02
N ILE A 24 9.17 -2.58 0.75
CA ILE A 24 9.93 -1.87 -0.27
C ILE A 24 10.33 -2.85 -1.37
N ARG A 25 9.78 -2.65 -2.57
CA ARG A 25 10.16 -3.43 -3.73
C ARG A 25 11.62 -3.21 -4.09
N CYS A 26 12.34 -4.29 -4.24
CA CYS A 26 13.72 -4.25 -4.67
C CYS A 26 14.05 -5.38 -5.66
N LEU A 27 14.97 -5.06 -6.56
CA LEU A 27 15.67 -6.03 -7.41
C LEU A 27 16.95 -6.44 -6.72
N ALA A 28 17.18 -7.73 -6.57
CA ALA A 28 18.45 -8.28 -6.14
C ALA A 28 19.22 -8.74 -7.38
N VAL A 29 20.40 -8.19 -7.57
CA VAL A 29 21.35 -8.54 -8.64
C VAL A 29 22.57 -9.17 -7.98
N LYS A 30 22.83 -10.45 -8.25
CA LYS A 30 24.05 -11.13 -7.83
C LYS A 30 24.92 -11.45 -9.03
N ASP A 31 26.15 -10.97 -9.02
CA ASP A 31 27.15 -11.19 -10.07
C ASP A 31 28.54 -11.19 -9.46
N GLY A 32 29.37 -12.17 -9.82
CA GLY A 32 30.71 -12.35 -9.25
C GLY A 32 30.71 -12.54 -7.75
N GLY A 33 29.71 -13.25 -7.19
CA GLY A 33 29.57 -13.54 -5.77
C GLY A 33 29.10 -12.36 -4.91
N ARG A 34 28.76 -11.23 -5.49
CA ARG A 34 28.34 -10.01 -4.78
C ARG A 34 26.93 -9.59 -5.15
N THR A 35 26.13 -9.29 -4.14
CA THR A 35 24.74 -8.82 -4.30
C THR A 35 24.63 -7.31 -4.21
N ARG A 36 23.79 -6.77 -5.09
CA ARG A 36 23.32 -5.39 -5.04
C ARG A 36 21.81 -5.37 -5.02
N LEU A 37 21.26 -4.66 -4.06
CA LEU A 37 19.81 -4.42 -3.95
C LEU A 37 19.50 -3.02 -4.50
N TYR A 38 18.55 -2.94 -5.42
CA TYR A 38 18.10 -1.70 -6.02
C TYR A 38 16.61 -1.46 -5.77
N SER A 39 16.28 -0.25 -5.36
CA SER A 39 14.88 0.19 -5.31
C SER A 39 14.29 0.31 -6.72
N ARG A 40 12.97 0.51 -6.79
CA ARG A 40 12.26 0.79 -8.05
C ARG A 40 12.81 2.01 -8.82
N ASN A 41 13.49 2.93 -8.14
CA ASN A 41 14.09 4.12 -8.71
C ASN A 41 15.63 3.98 -8.85
N GLU A 42 16.12 2.75 -8.90
CA GLU A 42 17.54 2.40 -9.08
C GLU A 42 18.48 2.92 -7.96
N LEU A 43 17.91 3.30 -6.82
CA LEU A 43 18.71 3.68 -5.65
C LEU A 43 19.23 2.43 -4.95
N SER A 44 20.51 2.45 -4.52
CA SER A 44 21.07 1.36 -3.71
C SER A 44 20.34 1.22 -2.38
N LEU A 45 20.04 -0.02 -2.03
CA LEU A 45 19.41 -0.40 -0.76
C LEU A 45 20.33 -1.26 0.11
N ASN A 46 21.61 -1.46 -0.28
CA ASN A 46 22.53 -2.36 0.41
C ASN A 46 22.70 -2.00 1.88
N ASP A 47 22.97 -0.73 2.19
CA ASP A 47 23.20 -0.29 3.58
C ASP A 47 21.95 -0.47 4.44
N ARG A 48 20.78 -0.17 3.84
CA ARG A 48 19.49 -0.29 4.54
C ARG A 48 19.10 -1.73 4.84
N TYR A 49 19.44 -2.64 3.95
CA TYR A 49 19.06 -4.06 4.01
C TYR A 49 20.30 -4.98 4.03
N ALA A 50 21.34 -4.59 4.74
CA ALA A 50 22.58 -5.37 4.85
C ALA A 50 22.36 -6.85 5.25
N PRO A 51 21.43 -7.22 6.16
CA PRO A 51 21.13 -8.63 6.44
C PRO A 51 20.62 -9.41 5.24
N LEU A 52 19.79 -8.80 4.37
CA LEU A 52 19.31 -9.44 3.14
C LEU A 52 20.43 -9.60 2.12
N VAL A 53 21.32 -8.61 2.00
CA VAL A 53 22.52 -8.68 1.15
C VAL A 53 23.38 -9.84 1.58
N ALA A 54 23.68 -9.98 2.88
CA ALA A 54 24.50 -11.06 3.42
C ALA A 54 23.86 -12.44 3.15
N ALA A 55 22.55 -12.57 3.30
CA ALA A 55 21.85 -13.82 3.01
C ALA A 55 21.93 -14.18 1.51
N LEU A 56 21.76 -13.19 0.62
CA LEU A 56 21.88 -13.40 -0.83
C LEU A 56 23.33 -13.69 -1.26
N ASP A 57 24.33 -13.06 -0.64
CA ASP A 57 25.74 -13.35 -0.89
C ASP A 57 26.10 -14.79 -0.49
N ALA A 58 25.47 -15.33 0.55
CA ALA A 58 25.66 -16.71 1.00
C ALA A 58 25.00 -17.77 0.08
N GLU A 59 24.13 -17.36 -0.83
CA GLU A 59 23.53 -18.29 -1.80
C GLU A 59 24.60 -18.87 -2.74
N PRO A 60 24.54 -20.17 -3.07
CA PRO A 60 25.53 -20.79 -3.94
C PRO A 60 25.35 -20.38 -5.43
N ALA A 61 24.12 -20.00 -5.83
CA ALA A 61 23.86 -19.54 -7.17
C ALA A 61 24.43 -18.15 -7.42
N ASP A 62 24.90 -17.90 -8.64
CA ASP A 62 25.42 -16.63 -9.11
C ASP A 62 24.82 -16.29 -10.47
N GLY A 63 25.05 -15.05 -10.93
CA GLY A 63 24.53 -14.57 -12.21
C GLY A 63 23.01 -14.53 -12.24
N PHE A 64 22.35 -14.05 -11.17
CA PHE A 64 20.89 -13.93 -11.13
C PHE A 64 20.42 -12.51 -10.87
N VAL A 65 19.20 -12.24 -11.38
CA VAL A 65 18.40 -11.05 -11.04
C VAL A 65 17.02 -11.51 -10.64
N VAL A 66 16.63 -11.22 -9.40
CA VAL A 66 15.31 -11.55 -8.87
C VAL A 66 14.58 -10.29 -8.41
N ASP A 67 13.24 -10.32 -8.51
CA ASP A 67 12.34 -9.23 -8.14
C ASP A 67 11.52 -9.64 -6.92
N GLY A 68 11.54 -8.79 -5.92
CA GLY A 68 10.90 -9.09 -4.65
C GLY A 68 10.52 -7.85 -3.85
N GLU A 69 10.04 -8.09 -2.65
CA GLU A 69 9.67 -7.06 -1.67
C GLU A 69 10.45 -7.32 -0.37
N ALA A 70 11.20 -6.31 0.09
CA ALA A 70 11.78 -6.32 1.42
C ALA A 70 10.71 -5.89 2.42
N VAL A 71 10.34 -6.80 3.32
CA VAL A 71 9.21 -6.62 4.24
C VAL A 71 9.68 -6.78 5.68
N ALA A 72 9.30 -5.83 6.52
CA ALA A 72 9.50 -5.90 7.95
C ALA A 72 8.21 -6.34 8.64
N PHE A 73 8.28 -7.33 9.52
CA PHE A 73 7.16 -7.77 10.34
C PHE A 73 7.33 -7.30 11.78
N VAL A 74 6.26 -6.75 12.33
CA VAL A 74 6.16 -6.38 13.74
C VAL A 74 4.94 -7.10 14.31
N ALA A 75 5.15 -7.97 15.31
CA ALA A 75 4.10 -8.79 15.90
C ALA A 75 3.28 -9.57 14.85
N GLY A 76 3.96 -10.16 13.86
CA GLY A 76 3.33 -11.00 12.82
C GLY A 76 2.62 -10.24 11.68
N ARG A 77 2.62 -8.90 11.69
CA ARG A 77 2.06 -8.07 10.61
C ARG A 77 3.14 -7.36 9.82
N ASP A 78 3.00 -7.36 8.49
CA ASP A 78 3.86 -6.57 7.62
C ASP A 78 3.68 -5.07 7.87
N ARG A 79 4.81 -4.35 7.92
CA ARG A 79 4.83 -2.92 8.21
C ARG A 79 5.86 -2.22 7.34
N PHE A 80 5.40 -1.22 6.59
CA PHE A 80 6.28 -0.36 5.80
C PHE A 80 7.31 0.34 6.70
N GLY A 81 8.60 0.21 6.33
CA GLY A 81 9.70 0.91 6.98
C GLY A 81 10.31 0.23 8.21
N GLY A 82 9.66 -0.80 8.77
CA GLY A 82 10.17 -1.49 9.96
C GLY A 82 10.24 -0.62 11.22
N GLY A 83 10.90 -1.10 12.26
CA GLY A 83 11.17 -0.41 13.52
C GLY A 83 12.09 -1.28 14.39
N GLU A 84 12.46 -0.81 15.57
CA GLU A 84 13.15 -1.65 16.58
C GLU A 84 12.31 -2.91 16.84
N ASN A 85 12.93 -4.08 16.81
CA ASN A 85 12.33 -5.41 16.95
C ASN A 85 11.48 -5.87 15.73
N SER A 86 11.75 -5.39 14.53
CA SER A 86 11.14 -5.95 13.32
C SER A 86 11.96 -7.10 12.75
N GLU A 87 11.29 -8.19 12.38
CA GLU A 87 11.87 -9.27 11.59
C GLU A 87 11.86 -8.87 10.11
N LEU A 88 12.99 -8.92 9.45
CA LEU A 88 13.15 -8.50 8.05
C LEU A 88 13.23 -9.72 7.14
N PHE A 89 12.37 -9.75 6.09
CA PHE A 89 12.37 -10.80 5.08
C PHE A 89 12.42 -10.22 3.67
N TYR A 90 12.95 -11.01 2.74
CA TYR A 90 12.89 -10.73 1.31
C TYR A 90 11.97 -11.74 0.63
N TYR A 91 10.78 -11.29 0.28
CA TYR A 91 9.79 -12.08 -0.46
C TYR A 91 10.00 -11.92 -1.96
N VAL A 92 10.51 -12.95 -2.59
CA VAL A 92 10.80 -12.97 -4.02
C VAL A 92 9.61 -13.52 -4.79
N PHE A 93 9.19 -12.81 -5.84
CA PHE A 93 8.00 -13.16 -6.60
C PHE A 93 8.24 -13.33 -8.10
N ASP A 94 9.43 -13.02 -8.62
CA ASP A 94 9.81 -13.24 -10.02
C ASP A 94 11.33 -13.32 -10.19
N VAL A 95 11.77 -13.90 -11.32
CA VAL A 95 13.17 -13.96 -11.75
C VAL A 95 13.30 -13.43 -13.17
N LEU A 96 14.33 -12.61 -13.39
CA LEU A 96 14.60 -11.96 -14.66
C LEU A 96 15.81 -12.57 -15.37
N ILE A 97 16.83 -12.89 -14.59
CA ILE A 97 18.06 -13.54 -15.06
C ILE A 97 18.34 -14.73 -14.14
N ALA A 98 18.71 -15.86 -14.70
CA ALA A 98 19.12 -17.05 -13.96
C ALA A 98 20.35 -17.69 -14.63
N ALA A 99 21.43 -17.92 -13.85
CA ALA A 99 22.72 -18.42 -14.35
C ALA A 99 23.21 -17.62 -15.58
N GLY A 100 23.12 -16.29 -15.53
CA GLY A 100 23.51 -15.36 -16.58
C GLY A 100 22.58 -15.31 -17.81
N ARG A 101 21.47 -16.07 -17.83
CA ARG A 101 20.53 -16.10 -18.96
C ARG A 101 19.30 -15.26 -18.67
N ASP A 102 18.90 -14.44 -19.62
CA ASP A 102 17.65 -13.67 -19.56
C ASP A 102 16.45 -14.61 -19.74
N VAL A 103 15.59 -14.69 -18.74
CA VAL A 103 14.40 -15.54 -18.71
C VAL A 103 13.10 -14.73 -18.78
N ARG A 104 13.16 -13.41 -18.96
CA ARG A 104 11.98 -12.52 -18.96
C ARG A 104 10.95 -12.85 -20.03
N SER A 105 11.38 -13.41 -21.16
CA SER A 105 10.50 -13.82 -22.27
C SER A 105 9.70 -15.09 -21.97
N LEU A 106 10.08 -15.87 -20.97
CA LEU A 106 9.34 -17.07 -20.57
C LEU A 106 7.98 -16.71 -19.97
N PRO A 107 6.99 -17.61 -20.08
CA PRO A 107 5.73 -17.54 -19.34
C PRO A 107 5.96 -17.44 -17.82
N LEU A 108 5.03 -16.78 -17.10
CA LEU A 108 5.14 -16.60 -15.64
C LEU A 108 5.39 -17.92 -14.90
N GLU A 109 4.63 -18.94 -15.22
CA GLU A 109 4.74 -20.27 -14.58
C GLU A 109 6.10 -20.91 -14.80
N GLU A 110 6.74 -20.69 -15.95
CA GLU A 110 8.09 -21.18 -16.21
C GLU A 110 9.14 -20.38 -15.44
N ARG A 111 9.01 -19.06 -15.40
CA ARG A 111 9.88 -18.24 -14.55
C ARG A 111 9.78 -18.63 -13.08
N ARG A 112 8.57 -18.97 -12.60
CA ARG A 112 8.38 -19.46 -11.22
C ARG A 112 9.12 -20.78 -10.97
N ARG A 113 9.06 -21.76 -11.91
CA ARG A 113 9.84 -23.01 -11.81
C ARG A 113 11.35 -22.77 -11.81
N VAL A 114 11.81 -21.76 -12.57
CA VAL A 114 13.22 -21.33 -12.53
C VAL A 114 13.54 -20.73 -11.18
N LEU A 115 12.70 -19.83 -10.66
CA LEU A 115 12.87 -19.16 -9.38
C LEU A 115 12.97 -20.16 -8.22
N GLU A 116 12.17 -21.21 -8.20
CA GLU A 116 12.21 -22.29 -7.20
C GLU A 116 13.62 -22.89 -7.02
N ARG A 117 14.45 -22.85 -8.08
CA ARG A 117 15.78 -23.46 -8.13
C ARG A 117 16.92 -22.46 -7.98
N VAL A 118 16.64 -21.14 -8.06
CA VAL A 118 17.67 -20.08 -8.03
C VAL A 118 18.17 -19.85 -6.61
N LEU A 119 17.30 -19.91 -5.61
CA LEU A 119 17.63 -19.65 -4.22
C LEU A 119 17.28 -20.83 -3.31
N ARG A 120 17.96 -20.88 -2.16
CA ARG A 120 17.55 -21.74 -1.04
C ARG A 120 16.51 -20.96 -0.24
N TRP A 121 15.31 -21.49 -0.17
CA TRP A 121 14.18 -20.85 0.49
C TRP A 121 14.23 -21.08 2.00
N GLN A 122 15.14 -20.35 2.66
CA GLN A 122 15.28 -20.29 4.10
C GLN A 122 15.39 -18.84 4.56
N ASP A 123 14.86 -18.57 5.76
CA ASP A 123 14.88 -17.21 6.31
C ASP A 123 16.27 -16.58 6.26
N PRO A 124 16.35 -15.32 5.85
CA PRO A 124 15.25 -14.37 5.58
C PRO A 124 14.74 -14.36 4.13
N LEU A 125 15.13 -15.32 3.27
CA LEU A 125 14.73 -15.40 1.86
C LEU A 125 13.48 -16.27 1.72
N ARG A 126 12.39 -15.71 1.23
CA ARG A 126 11.10 -16.40 1.05
C ARG A 126 10.58 -16.22 -0.37
N MET A 127 10.01 -17.25 -0.93
CA MET A 127 9.25 -17.15 -2.17
C MET A 127 7.80 -16.81 -1.85
N THR A 128 7.17 -15.89 -2.60
CA THR A 128 5.74 -15.62 -2.43
C THR A 128 4.92 -16.86 -2.76
N GLU A 129 3.91 -17.13 -1.96
CA GLU A 129 2.94 -18.18 -2.23
C GLU A 129 1.94 -17.73 -3.29
N GLN A 130 1.56 -18.68 -4.17
CA GLN A 130 0.54 -18.46 -5.18
C GLN A 130 -0.75 -19.19 -4.78
N MET A 131 -1.86 -18.47 -4.90
CA MET A 131 -3.20 -18.98 -4.69
C MET A 131 -3.93 -19.04 -6.04
N THR A 132 -4.78 -20.02 -6.22
CA THR A 132 -5.68 -20.17 -7.36
C THR A 132 -7.12 -20.13 -6.89
N GLY A 133 -8.05 -19.66 -7.73
CA GLY A 133 -9.47 -19.62 -7.39
C GLY A 133 -10.16 -18.34 -7.85
N ASP A 134 -11.30 -18.06 -7.25
CA ASP A 134 -12.07 -16.86 -7.53
C ASP A 134 -11.44 -15.63 -6.86
N GLY A 135 -11.06 -14.64 -7.65
CA GLY A 135 -10.35 -13.45 -7.17
C GLY A 135 -11.16 -12.58 -6.20
N ALA A 136 -12.50 -12.62 -6.27
CA ALA A 136 -13.36 -11.88 -5.34
C ALA A 136 -13.36 -12.57 -3.97
N ALA A 137 -13.50 -13.89 -3.93
CA ALA A 137 -13.47 -14.68 -2.71
C ALA A 137 -12.09 -14.61 -2.03
N LEU A 138 -11.00 -14.77 -2.79
CA LEU A 138 -9.63 -14.66 -2.28
C LEU A 138 -9.34 -13.25 -1.73
N LEU A 139 -9.84 -12.20 -2.40
CA LEU A 139 -9.68 -10.83 -1.88
C LEU A 139 -10.47 -10.62 -0.59
N ALA A 140 -11.69 -11.15 -0.49
CA ALA A 140 -12.49 -11.04 0.73
C ALA A 140 -11.77 -11.72 1.91
N GLN A 141 -11.20 -12.91 1.69
CA GLN A 141 -10.38 -13.60 2.68
C GLN A 141 -9.15 -12.77 3.07
N ALA A 142 -8.36 -12.29 2.09
CA ALA A 142 -7.18 -11.47 2.32
C ALA A 142 -7.52 -10.22 3.15
N CYS A 143 -8.68 -9.59 2.89
CA CYS A 143 -9.15 -8.44 3.66
C CYS A 143 -9.53 -8.83 5.10
N GLY A 144 -10.17 -9.97 5.30
CA GLY A 144 -10.46 -10.53 6.62
C GLY A 144 -9.21 -10.82 7.43
N ASP A 145 -8.15 -11.30 6.78
CA ASP A 145 -6.84 -11.58 7.38
C ASP A 145 -5.99 -10.29 7.61
N GLY A 146 -6.51 -9.12 7.27
CA GLY A 146 -5.83 -7.83 7.45
C GLY A 146 -4.69 -7.56 6.46
N TRP A 147 -4.67 -8.23 5.30
CA TRP A 147 -3.69 -7.98 4.24
C TRP A 147 -3.98 -6.67 3.50
N GLU A 148 -2.95 -6.06 2.89
CA GLU A 148 -3.14 -4.87 2.04
C GLU A 148 -3.99 -5.16 0.79
N GLY A 149 -4.05 -6.43 0.38
CA GLY A 149 -4.77 -6.92 -0.78
C GLY A 149 -4.04 -8.05 -1.48
N LEU A 150 -4.28 -8.20 -2.78
CA LEU A 150 -3.68 -9.23 -3.63
C LEU A 150 -3.04 -8.60 -4.86
N ILE A 151 -2.05 -9.33 -5.41
CA ILE A 151 -1.54 -9.15 -6.76
C ILE A 151 -2.03 -10.32 -7.59
N ALA A 152 -2.94 -10.07 -8.53
CA ALA A 152 -3.32 -11.05 -9.54
C ALA A 152 -2.31 -11.00 -10.69
N LYS A 153 -1.78 -12.14 -11.08
CA LYS A 153 -0.80 -12.30 -12.16
C LYS A 153 -1.35 -13.25 -13.22
N ARG A 154 -1.23 -12.87 -14.48
CA ARG A 154 -1.71 -13.68 -15.61
C ARG A 154 -0.66 -14.70 -15.98
N LEU A 155 -1.05 -15.99 -16.01
CA LEU A 155 -0.25 -17.08 -16.55
C LEU A 155 -0.02 -16.90 -18.06
N GLY A 156 1.00 -17.55 -18.59
CA GLY A 156 1.33 -17.49 -20.03
C GLY A 156 1.98 -16.17 -20.46
N THR A 157 2.23 -15.23 -19.56
CA THR A 157 2.73 -13.89 -19.94
C THR A 157 4.19 -13.66 -19.57
N PRO A 158 4.94 -12.93 -20.44
CA PRO A 158 6.33 -12.57 -20.18
C PRO A 158 6.44 -11.47 -19.08
N TYR A 159 7.65 -11.29 -18.56
CA TYR A 159 7.97 -10.16 -17.68
C TYR A 159 8.33 -8.92 -18.52
N VAL A 160 7.54 -7.86 -18.41
CA VAL A 160 7.83 -6.57 -19.08
C VAL A 160 8.23 -5.51 -18.06
N SER A 161 9.22 -4.67 -18.38
CA SER A 161 9.74 -3.65 -17.45
C SER A 161 8.79 -2.46 -17.24
N THR A 162 7.69 -2.42 -17.97
CA THR A 162 6.66 -1.37 -17.93
C THR A 162 5.48 -1.77 -17.06
N ARG A 163 4.46 -0.90 -17.00
CA ARG A 163 3.16 -1.21 -16.41
C ARG A 163 2.36 -2.10 -17.36
N SER A 164 1.82 -3.22 -16.85
CA SER A 164 1.02 -4.15 -17.63
C SER A 164 -0.25 -4.55 -16.88
N ARG A 165 -1.33 -4.78 -17.63
CA ARG A 165 -2.58 -5.36 -17.11
C ARG A 165 -2.47 -6.88 -16.85
N ASP A 166 -1.37 -7.52 -17.22
CA ASP A 166 -1.09 -8.90 -16.82
C ASP A 166 -0.80 -9.04 -15.32
N TRP A 167 -0.46 -7.92 -14.65
CA TRP A 167 -0.38 -7.83 -13.21
C TRP A 167 -1.36 -6.79 -12.69
N LEU A 168 -2.30 -7.21 -11.84
CA LEU A 168 -3.36 -6.38 -11.30
C LEU A 168 -3.21 -6.25 -9.77
N LYS A 169 -3.36 -5.05 -9.24
CA LYS A 169 -3.43 -4.80 -7.80
C LYS A 169 -4.88 -4.75 -7.35
N LEU A 170 -5.27 -5.66 -6.49
CA LEU A 170 -6.55 -5.73 -5.83
C LEU A 170 -6.33 -5.28 -4.38
N LYS A 171 -6.86 -4.12 -4.00
CA LYS A 171 -6.66 -3.59 -2.65
C LYS A 171 -7.85 -3.89 -1.77
N CYS A 172 -7.57 -4.20 -0.51
CA CYS A 172 -8.54 -4.18 0.57
C CYS A 172 -8.81 -2.72 0.93
N THR A 173 -9.93 -2.19 0.49
CA THR A 173 -10.34 -0.84 0.83
C THR A 173 -11.70 -0.90 1.49
N ARG A 174 -11.79 -0.40 2.73
CA ARG A 174 -13.06 -0.01 3.35
C ARG A 174 -13.38 1.41 2.92
N ALA A 175 -14.62 1.79 2.96
CA ALA A 175 -15.03 3.18 2.74
C ALA A 175 -16.08 3.55 3.78
N GLN A 176 -15.90 4.69 4.41
CA GLN A 176 -16.80 5.22 5.43
C GLN A 176 -16.99 6.71 5.24
N GLU A 177 -18.12 7.25 5.61
CA GLU A 177 -18.33 8.68 5.76
C GLU A 177 -17.56 9.19 6.97
N LEU A 178 -16.90 10.35 6.79
CA LEU A 178 -16.22 11.08 7.85
C LEU A 178 -16.47 12.57 7.68
N VAL A 179 -16.49 13.29 8.78
CA VAL A 179 -16.72 14.73 8.79
C VAL A 179 -15.40 15.46 8.68
N ILE A 180 -15.37 16.51 7.86
CA ILE A 180 -14.19 17.39 7.71
C ILE A 180 -14.19 18.40 8.87
N GLY A 181 -13.10 18.41 9.66
CA GLY A 181 -12.90 19.36 10.77
C GLY A 181 -11.76 20.34 10.53
N GLY A 182 -11.06 20.21 9.38
CA GLY A 182 -9.98 21.12 9.02
C GLY A 182 -9.18 20.65 7.82
N PHE A 183 -8.17 21.46 7.47
CA PHE A 183 -7.23 21.12 6.41
C PHE A 183 -5.85 21.73 6.67
N THR A 184 -4.82 21.16 6.06
CA THR A 184 -3.46 21.68 6.15
C THR A 184 -3.14 22.59 4.97
N ALA A 185 -2.16 23.45 5.12
CA ALA A 185 -1.60 24.21 4.01
C ALA A 185 -1.08 23.29 2.90
N PRO A 186 -1.16 23.70 1.63
CA PRO A 186 -0.63 22.93 0.50
C PRO A 186 0.89 22.79 0.61
N ARG A 187 1.42 21.70 0.00
CA ARG A 187 2.86 21.46 -0.12
C ARG A 187 3.22 21.11 -1.57
N GLY A 188 4.40 21.52 -1.99
CA GLY A 188 4.90 21.27 -3.35
C GLY A 188 4.10 22.08 -4.38
N SER A 189 3.63 21.44 -5.44
CA SER A 189 2.91 22.06 -6.56
C SER A 189 1.39 22.23 -6.34
N ARG A 190 0.85 21.92 -5.16
CA ARG A 190 -0.56 22.12 -4.83
C ARG A 190 -0.84 23.57 -4.51
N THR A 191 -2.02 24.07 -4.90
CA THR A 191 -2.37 25.50 -4.77
C THR A 191 -3.46 25.78 -3.71
N ASP A 192 -4.44 24.87 -3.54
CA ASP A 192 -5.63 25.19 -2.75
C ASP A 192 -5.53 24.69 -1.30
N LEU A 193 -5.51 23.36 -1.10
CA LEU A 193 -5.35 22.74 0.22
C LEU A 193 -4.39 21.54 0.18
N GLY A 194 -3.76 21.25 1.31
CA GLY A 194 -2.80 20.15 1.41
C GLY A 194 -3.47 18.80 1.64
N ALA A 195 -4.05 18.61 2.80
CA ALA A 195 -4.78 17.42 3.20
C ALA A 195 -5.95 17.78 4.09
N LEU A 196 -7.04 17.02 4.01
CA LEU A 196 -8.17 17.13 4.93
C LEU A 196 -7.82 16.50 6.28
N LEU A 197 -8.37 17.06 7.34
CA LEU A 197 -8.40 16.52 8.69
C LEU A 197 -9.83 16.05 8.95
N VAL A 198 -10.01 14.75 9.16
CA VAL A 198 -11.33 14.15 9.23
C VAL A 198 -11.57 13.48 10.57
N GLY A 199 -12.84 13.36 10.94
CA GLY A 199 -13.28 12.75 12.17
C GLY A 199 -14.69 12.18 12.11
N HIS A 200 -15.15 11.67 13.23
CA HIS A 200 -16.49 11.15 13.44
C HIS A 200 -17.02 11.60 14.81
N PHE A 201 -18.31 11.49 15.02
CA PHE A 201 -18.93 11.81 16.31
C PHE A 201 -19.06 10.57 17.19
N GLU A 202 -18.75 10.74 18.49
CA GLU A 202 -19.07 9.80 19.57
C GLU A 202 -19.96 10.58 20.58
N GLY A 203 -21.27 10.51 20.40
CA GLY A 203 -22.20 11.41 21.06
C GLY A 203 -21.90 12.86 20.62
N ASP A 204 -21.67 13.76 21.57
CA ASP A 204 -21.35 15.17 21.27
C ASP A 204 -19.85 15.41 21.00
N ARG A 205 -19.00 14.42 21.18
CA ARG A 205 -17.55 14.53 21.01
C ARG A 205 -17.15 14.30 19.56
N PHE A 206 -16.39 15.23 19.00
CA PHE A 206 -15.84 15.09 17.64
C PHE A 206 -14.42 14.53 17.70
N ARG A 207 -14.27 13.26 17.35
CA ARG A 207 -13.03 12.48 17.43
C ARG A 207 -12.24 12.58 16.14
N TYR A 208 -10.95 12.79 16.26
CA TYR A 208 -10.04 12.86 15.11
C TYR A 208 -9.75 11.48 14.55
N ALA A 209 -10.05 11.24 13.27
CA ALA A 209 -9.81 9.96 12.58
C ALA A 209 -8.51 9.95 11.76
N GLY A 210 -7.98 11.11 11.38
CA GLY A 210 -6.73 11.16 10.63
C GLY A 210 -6.66 12.22 9.54
N LYS A 211 -5.59 12.12 8.77
CA LYS A 211 -5.23 13.05 7.69
C LYS A 211 -5.35 12.39 6.33
N VAL A 212 -6.17 12.96 5.44
CA VAL A 212 -6.40 12.47 4.08
C VAL A 212 -5.66 13.37 3.10
N GLY A 213 -4.58 12.85 2.50
CA GLY A 213 -3.71 13.61 1.60
C GLY A 213 -3.76 13.17 0.13
N THR A 214 -4.60 12.19 -0.23
CA THR A 214 -4.69 11.59 -1.57
C THR A 214 -6.13 11.43 -2.02
N GLY A 215 -6.35 11.11 -3.30
CA GLY A 215 -7.69 10.92 -3.88
C GLY A 215 -8.29 12.19 -4.50
N PHE A 216 -7.56 13.30 -4.53
CA PHE A 216 -8.04 14.57 -5.06
C PHE A 216 -7.60 14.79 -6.50
N SER A 217 -8.52 15.28 -7.33
CA SER A 217 -8.23 15.98 -8.58
C SER A 217 -8.03 17.48 -8.31
N ARG A 218 -7.50 18.22 -9.29
CA ARG A 218 -7.42 19.69 -9.18
C ARG A 218 -8.81 20.33 -9.03
N ALA A 219 -9.79 19.83 -9.77
CA ALA A 219 -11.16 20.32 -9.68
C ALA A 219 -11.75 20.09 -8.28
N THR A 220 -11.56 18.91 -7.72
CA THR A 220 -12.01 18.55 -6.37
C THR A 220 -11.34 19.42 -5.29
N LEU A 221 -10.05 19.72 -5.43
CA LEU A 221 -9.35 20.57 -4.48
C LEU A 221 -9.91 21.99 -4.46
N ARG A 222 -10.21 22.55 -5.64
CA ARG A 222 -10.85 23.87 -5.77
C ARG A 222 -12.26 23.87 -5.17
N GLU A 223 -13.10 22.89 -5.52
CA GLU A 223 -14.45 22.75 -4.98
C GLU A 223 -14.44 22.68 -3.44
N LEU A 224 -13.54 21.85 -2.86
CA LEU A 224 -13.40 21.72 -1.43
C LEU A 224 -12.94 23.03 -0.79
N SER A 225 -11.99 23.75 -1.39
CA SER A 225 -11.53 25.05 -0.91
C SER A 225 -12.66 26.08 -0.87
N GLU A 226 -13.45 26.17 -1.93
CA GLU A 226 -14.61 27.08 -2.01
C GLU A 226 -15.69 26.75 -0.97
N ARG A 227 -15.96 25.47 -0.73
CA ARG A 227 -16.96 25.01 0.26
C ARG A 227 -16.48 25.16 1.71
N LEU A 228 -15.19 24.99 1.97
CA LEU A 228 -14.64 25.08 3.31
C LEU A 228 -14.35 26.52 3.76
N ALA A 229 -14.14 27.44 2.82
CA ALA A 229 -13.85 28.85 3.13
C ALA A 229 -14.90 29.52 4.06
N PRO A 230 -16.22 29.40 3.86
CA PRO A 230 -17.19 30.00 4.76
C PRO A 230 -17.32 29.32 6.11
N LEU A 231 -16.74 28.11 6.29
CA LEU A 231 -16.80 27.31 7.52
C LEU A 231 -15.58 27.49 8.40
N VAL A 232 -14.63 28.36 8.03
CA VAL A 232 -13.39 28.57 8.80
C VAL A 232 -13.69 29.07 10.20
N ARG A 233 -13.00 28.47 11.19
CA ARG A 233 -13.07 28.81 12.61
C ARG A 233 -11.69 28.96 13.24
N GLU A 234 -11.60 29.63 14.36
CA GLU A 234 -10.31 29.93 15.03
C GLU A 234 -9.71 28.74 15.76
N THR A 235 -10.53 27.86 16.32
CA THR A 235 -10.10 26.78 17.20
C THR A 235 -10.42 25.41 16.60
N SER A 236 -9.66 24.37 16.99
CA SER A 236 -9.94 23.00 16.59
C SER A 236 -11.34 22.54 17.01
N PRO A 237 -12.12 21.93 16.11
CA PRO A 237 -13.38 21.29 16.48
C PRO A 237 -13.19 19.92 17.14
N PHE A 238 -12.01 19.31 16.99
CA PHE A 238 -11.71 17.98 17.54
C PHE A 238 -11.48 18.05 19.05
N GLU A 239 -11.88 16.98 19.74
CA GLU A 239 -11.44 16.76 21.11
C GLU A 239 -9.91 16.81 21.22
N PRO A 240 -9.37 17.40 22.32
CA PRO A 240 -7.93 17.44 22.53
C PRO A 240 -7.36 16.02 22.69
N GLU A 241 -6.66 15.53 21.68
CA GLU A 241 -6.05 14.20 21.72
C GLU A 241 -4.74 14.15 20.93
N LYS A 242 -3.93 13.11 21.21
CA LYS A 242 -2.65 12.90 20.54
C LYS A 242 -2.86 12.70 19.04
N GLY A 243 -2.06 13.37 18.22
CA GLY A 243 -2.08 13.25 16.76
C GLY A 243 -2.91 14.30 16.03
N VAL A 244 -3.73 15.10 16.72
CA VAL A 244 -4.37 16.28 16.12
C VAL A 244 -3.27 17.30 15.77
N PRO A 245 -3.16 17.77 14.52
CA PRO A 245 -2.14 18.74 14.12
C PRO A 245 -2.28 20.06 14.91
N ARG A 246 -1.17 20.63 15.33
CA ARG A 246 -1.18 21.94 16.01
C ARG A 246 -1.39 23.12 15.06
N ALA A 247 -0.98 22.97 13.81
CA ALA A 247 -1.10 23.98 12.76
C ALA A 247 -1.98 23.45 11.63
N ALA A 248 -3.17 24.00 11.53
CA ALA A 248 -4.14 23.70 10.48
C ALA A 248 -5.13 24.87 10.36
N THR A 249 -5.84 24.95 9.25
CA THR A 249 -7.05 25.76 9.13
C THR A 249 -8.21 24.89 9.58
N TRP A 250 -8.88 25.31 10.65
CA TRP A 250 -10.02 24.60 11.24
C TRP A 250 -11.32 25.06 10.60
N VAL A 251 -12.28 24.16 10.51
CA VAL A 251 -13.61 24.45 9.95
C VAL A 251 -14.71 23.89 10.86
N GLU A 252 -15.90 24.47 10.78
CA GLU A 252 -17.08 23.89 11.40
C GLU A 252 -17.33 22.49 10.79
N PRO A 253 -17.56 21.47 11.64
CA PRO A 253 -17.68 20.09 11.19
C PRO A 253 -19.08 19.81 10.58
N GLU A 254 -19.30 20.35 9.40
CA GLU A 254 -20.57 20.28 8.66
C GLU A 254 -20.46 19.44 7.38
N LEU A 255 -19.30 19.47 6.69
CA LEU A 255 -19.14 18.75 5.45
C LEU A 255 -18.73 17.29 5.70
N VAL A 256 -19.47 16.37 5.07
CA VAL A 256 -19.21 14.94 5.10
C VAL A 256 -18.48 14.51 3.84
N ALA A 257 -17.44 13.69 3.99
CA ALA A 257 -16.67 13.12 2.91
C ALA A 257 -16.68 11.60 2.97
N GLN A 258 -16.80 10.95 1.82
CA GLN A 258 -16.56 9.52 1.67
C GLN A 258 -15.04 9.29 1.61
N ILE A 259 -14.51 8.51 2.54
CA ILE A 259 -13.08 8.21 2.64
C ILE A 259 -12.87 6.70 2.50
N ALA A 260 -12.05 6.30 1.54
CA ALA A 260 -11.53 4.94 1.47
C ALA A 260 -10.30 4.81 2.38
N PHE A 261 -10.16 3.68 3.05
CA PHE A 261 -9.00 3.39 3.91
C PHE A 261 -8.81 1.87 4.02
N MET A 262 -7.67 1.44 4.53
CA MET A 262 -7.40 0.01 4.73
C MET A 262 -8.10 -0.51 6.00
N GLU A 263 -7.76 0.10 7.12
CA GLU A 263 -8.22 -0.32 8.45
C GLU A 263 -8.22 0.87 9.42
N TRP A 264 -8.92 0.70 10.53
CA TRP A 264 -8.74 1.53 11.71
C TRP A 264 -7.55 1.00 12.52
N THR A 265 -6.64 1.88 12.88
CA THR A 265 -5.53 1.53 13.76
C THR A 265 -6.03 1.42 15.23
N PRO A 266 -5.29 0.74 16.14
CA PRO A 266 -5.68 0.63 17.54
C PRO A 266 -5.87 1.97 18.26
N ASP A 267 -5.17 3.02 17.81
CA ASP A 267 -5.28 4.39 18.31
C ASP A 267 -6.40 5.20 17.63
N GLY A 268 -7.31 4.53 16.90
CA GLY A 268 -8.49 5.15 16.28
C GLY A 268 -8.16 6.04 15.09
N ARG A 269 -7.15 5.71 14.29
CA ARG A 269 -6.79 6.43 13.06
C ARG A 269 -7.02 5.60 11.82
N LEU A 270 -7.22 6.27 10.70
CA LEU A 270 -7.32 5.64 9.38
C LEU A 270 -5.93 5.30 8.85
N ARG A 271 -5.76 4.07 8.37
CA ARG A 271 -4.55 3.65 7.65
C ARG A 271 -4.74 3.83 6.14
N HIS A 272 -3.79 4.50 5.47
CA HIS A 272 -3.81 4.79 4.03
C HIS A 272 -5.11 5.43 3.51
N PRO A 273 -5.64 6.48 4.16
CA PRO A 273 -6.89 7.08 3.74
C PRO A 273 -6.77 7.81 2.40
N SER A 274 -7.85 7.73 1.60
CA SER A 274 -7.98 8.37 0.29
C SER A 274 -9.38 8.95 0.13
N PHE A 275 -9.48 10.17 -0.33
CA PHE A 275 -10.74 10.86 -0.60
C PHE A 275 -11.44 10.26 -1.82
N LEU A 276 -12.74 9.98 -1.70
CA LEU A 276 -13.59 9.48 -2.79
C LEU A 276 -14.58 10.53 -3.30
N GLY A 277 -15.11 11.39 -2.42
CA GLY A 277 -16.11 12.39 -2.78
C GLY A 277 -16.70 13.09 -1.57
N VAL A 278 -17.43 14.18 -1.79
CA VAL A 278 -18.28 14.83 -0.78
C VAL A 278 -19.64 14.14 -0.75
N ARG A 279 -20.22 14.01 0.44
CA ARG A 279 -21.56 13.50 0.67
C ARG A 279 -22.48 14.62 1.13
N PHE A 280 -23.64 14.73 0.48
CA PHE A 280 -24.62 15.78 0.75
C PHE A 280 -25.92 15.24 1.39
N ASP A 281 -26.02 13.93 1.45
CA ASP A 281 -27.20 13.18 1.83
C ASP A 281 -27.19 12.74 3.30
N LYS A 282 -26.12 13.03 4.04
CA LYS A 282 -25.97 12.62 5.46
C LYS A 282 -25.61 13.82 6.34
N PRO A 283 -26.37 14.09 7.43
CA PRO A 283 -25.99 15.11 8.41
C PRO A 283 -24.68 14.75 9.11
N ALA A 284 -23.80 15.71 9.31
CA ALA A 284 -22.49 15.48 9.92
C ALA A 284 -22.57 14.86 11.33
N ARG A 285 -23.58 15.26 12.12
CA ARG A 285 -23.79 14.74 13.49
C ARG A 285 -24.16 13.25 13.56
N GLU A 286 -24.64 12.68 12.45
CA GLU A 286 -24.99 11.26 12.35
C GLU A 286 -23.80 10.38 11.90
N VAL A 287 -22.66 11.01 11.61
CA VAL A 287 -21.46 10.29 11.19
C VAL A 287 -20.73 9.76 12.41
N THR A 288 -20.89 8.47 12.66
CA THR A 288 -20.21 7.72 13.71
C THR A 288 -19.15 6.81 13.11
N ARG A 289 -18.29 6.26 13.93
CA ARG A 289 -17.38 5.21 13.49
C ARG A 289 -18.16 3.92 13.25
N ASP A 290 -17.99 3.33 12.05
CA ASP A 290 -18.51 1.99 11.79
C ASP A 290 -17.80 0.99 12.72
N GLU A 291 -18.57 0.10 13.32
CA GLU A 291 -18.02 -1.01 14.09
C GLU A 291 -17.23 -1.96 13.15
N PRO A 292 -16.14 -2.56 13.63
CA PRO A 292 -15.25 -3.42 12.83
C PRO A 292 -15.91 -4.68 12.29
#